data_efd1ef1972f41f4759619e7a286c222c
#
_entry.id   efd1ef1972f41f4759619e7a286c222c
#
_cell.length_a   1.000
_cell.length_b   1.000
_cell.length_c   1.000
_cell.angle_alpha   90.00
_cell.angle_beta   90.00
_cell.angle_gamma   90.00
#
_symmetry.space_group_name_H-M   'P 1'
#
loop_
_entity.id
_entity.type
_entity.pdbx_description
1 polymer ?
#
loop_
_entity_poly.entity_id
_entity_poly.type
_entity_poly.pdbx_seq_one_letter_code
_entity_poly.pdbx_strand_id
1 'polypeptide(L)'
;GSEWAKEEIATKILKGELIFGIGYSEPNSGTDLASLQTKAIKQADGYLINGQKMWTSLANFSDYIWLATRTDFEAKNHKGISMFIVPTDDPGFSMSAINTLGDVRTNATFYDNIHVPETHLVGELNQGWSLITSQLNLERLALVNHGPVEELYKDVLKTAQSTKINNDQCLSDLSWVKYNFAKVHSGIEALKLICWKQTWIMESDQLNMAEASVAKVYGSEFFIEAYRLLMEIMGELSILKNDSDLTILNARLERMYRTASILTFGGGTNEVQRDIIAMAGLLMPRTR
;
A
#
# COMPACT_ATOMS: atom_id res chain seq x y z
N GLY A 1 -0.88 22.49 -6.13
CA GLY A 1 -2.33 22.51 -6.07
C GLY A 1 -2.87 23.93 -6.19
N SER A 2 -4.20 24.05 -6.37
CA SER A 2 -4.89 25.34 -6.30
C SER A 2 -4.76 25.98 -4.92
N GLU A 3 -5.02 27.30 -4.79
CA GLU A 3 -5.03 27.96 -3.47
C GLU A 3 -6.06 27.31 -2.55
N TRP A 4 -7.24 26.97 -3.06
CA TRP A 4 -8.23 26.19 -2.31
C TRP A 4 -7.65 24.88 -1.74
N ALA A 5 -6.91 24.11 -2.53
CA ALA A 5 -6.32 22.84 -2.08
C ALA A 5 -5.26 23.06 -1.00
N LYS A 6 -4.53 24.18 -1.03
CA LYS A 6 -3.53 24.52 0.00
C LYS A 6 -4.18 24.96 1.31
N GLU A 7 -5.19 25.83 1.25
CA GLU A 7 -5.82 26.44 2.41
C GLU A 7 -6.82 25.50 3.07
N GLU A 8 -7.74 24.92 2.29
CA GLU A 8 -8.85 24.13 2.82
C GLU A 8 -8.51 22.64 2.98
N ILE A 9 -7.61 22.08 2.18
CA ILE A 9 -7.31 20.64 2.20
C ILE A 9 -6.02 20.34 2.94
N ALA A 10 -4.88 20.92 2.51
CA ALA A 10 -3.58 20.55 3.06
C ALA A 10 -3.48 20.82 4.56
N THR A 11 -4.00 21.97 5.03
CA THR A 11 -4.01 22.33 6.46
C THR A 11 -4.81 21.33 7.28
N LYS A 12 -5.97 20.90 6.79
CA LYS A 12 -6.85 19.96 7.51
C LYS A 12 -6.27 18.53 7.52
N ILE A 13 -5.58 18.11 6.42
CA ILE A 13 -4.84 16.83 6.40
C ILE A 13 -3.75 16.83 7.48
N LEU A 14 -2.95 17.90 7.58
CA LEU A 14 -1.88 18.00 8.59
C LEU A 14 -2.40 17.97 10.03
N LYS A 15 -3.64 18.42 10.26
CA LYS A 15 -4.30 18.33 11.56
C LYS A 15 -4.99 16.98 11.81
N GLY A 16 -5.06 16.09 10.82
CA GLY A 16 -5.81 14.85 10.91
C GLY A 16 -7.33 15.02 10.86
N GLU A 17 -7.80 16.14 10.34
CA GLU A 17 -9.23 16.48 10.23
C GLU A 17 -9.88 15.96 8.95
N LEU A 18 -9.09 15.52 7.97
CA LEU A 18 -9.53 14.94 6.70
C LEU A 18 -8.86 13.61 6.42
N ILE A 19 -9.63 12.67 5.90
CA ILE A 19 -9.19 11.36 5.45
C ILE A 19 -9.36 11.27 3.94
N PHE A 20 -8.34 10.75 3.26
CA PHE A 20 -8.35 10.52 1.81
C PHE A 20 -8.31 9.03 1.46
N GLY A 21 -9.16 8.64 0.51
CA GLY A 21 -9.01 7.38 -0.22
C GLY A 21 -8.27 7.61 -1.54
N ILE A 22 -7.61 6.57 -2.07
CA ILE A 22 -6.91 6.61 -3.36
C ILE A 22 -7.73 5.85 -4.40
N GLY A 23 -8.20 6.55 -5.43
CA GLY A 23 -8.96 6.01 -6.54
C GLY A 23 -8.10 5.87 -7.80
N TYR A 24 -7.32 4.78 -7.89
CA TYR A 24 -6.45 4.49 -9.03
C TYR A 24 -6.95 3.34 -9.87
N SER A 25 -6.88 2.12 -9.34
CA SER A 25 -7.22 0.89 -10.05
C SER A 25 -8.69 0.83 -10.47
N GLU A 26 -8.94 0.20 -11.62
CA GLU A 26 -10.28 -0.11 -12.14
C GLU A 26 -10.41 -1.62 -12.35
N PRO A 27 -11.61 -2.16 -12.59
CA PRO A 27 -11.78 -3.58 -12.84
C PRO A 27 -10.87 -4.14 -13.94
N ASN A 28 -10.56 -3.36 -14.97
CA ASN A 28 -9.72 -3.75 -16.11
C ASN A 28 -8.37 -3.01 -16.16
N SER A 29 -8.03 -2.22 -15.14
CA SER A 29 -6.83 -1.39 -15.11
C SER A 29 -6.24 -1.37 -13.70
N GLY A 30 -5.36 -2.33 -13.42
CA GLY A 30 -4.61 -2.42 -12.18
C GLY A 30 -3.11 -2.30 -12.45
N THR A 31 -2.47 -3.38 -12.89
CA THR A 31 -1.05 -3.37 -13.27
C THR A 31 -0.76 -2.40 -14.41
N ASP A 32 -1.60 -2.38 -15.45
CA ASP A 32 -1.60 -1.35 -16.50
C ASP A 32 -2.48 -0.18 -16.08
N LEU A 33 -2.04 0.57 -15.07
CA LEU A 33 -2.79 1.73 -14.56
C LEU A 33 -2.99 2.81 -15.64
N ALA A 34 -2.06 2.90 -16.59
CA ALA A 34 -2.16 3.87 -17.68
C ALA A 34 -3.36 3.65 -18.63
N SER A 35 -4.00 2.48 -18.58
CA SER A 35 -5.21 2.17 -19.35
C SER A 35 -6.52 2.56 -18.65
N LEU A 36 -6.48 3.28 -17.54
CA LEU A 36 -7.67 3.72 -16.80
C LEU A 36 -8.66 4.48 -17.69
N GLN A 37 -9.97 4.31 -17.41
CA GLN A 37 -11.08 4.81 -18.23
C GLN A 37 -12.07 5.72 -17.49
N THR A 38 -11.98 5.85 -16.17
CA THR A 38 -12.77 6.82 -15.41
C THR A 38 -12.60 8.21 -16.02
N LYS A 39 -13.69 8.84 -16.44
CA LYS A 39 -13.69 10.05 -17.27
C LYS A 39 -13.86 11.30 -16.43
N ALA A 40 -13.17 12.38 -16.81
CA ALA A 40 -13.47 13.72 -16.35
C ALA A 40 -13.62 14.62 -17.60
N ILE A 41 -14.85 15.02 -17.88
CA ILE A 41 -15.21 15.82 -19.08
C ILE A 41 -15.34 17.27 -18.67
N LYS A 42 -14.59 18.16 -19.36
CA LYS A 42 -14.63 19.61 -19.11
C LYS A 42 -16.05 20.14 -19.32
N GLN A 43 -16.52 20.93 -18.37
CA GLN A 43 -17.74 21.72 -18.39
C GLN A 43 -17.40 23.21 -18.32
N ALA A 44 -18.41 24.08 -18.38
CA ALA A 44 -18.22 25.53 -18.34
C ALA A 44 -17.53 26.00 -17.05
N ASP A 45 -17.83 25.38 -15.91
CA ASP A 45 -17.43 25.77 -14.57
C ASP A 45 -16.66 24.69 -13.80
N GLY A 46 -16.21 23.62 -14.47
CA GLY A 46 -15.51 22.53 -13.82
C GLY A 46 -15.39 21.29 -14.67
N TYR A 47 -15.56 20.13 -14.04
CA TYR A 47 -15.47 18.82 -14.68
C TYR A 47 -16.59 17.90 -14.21
N LEU A 48 -17.14 17.13 -15.13
CA LEU A 48 -18.12 16.07 -14.88
C LEU A 48 -17.39 14.72 -14.85
N ILE A 49 -17.44 14.03 -13.70
CA ILE A 49 -16.72 12.79 -13.46
C ILE A 49 -17.66 11.60 -13.53
N ASN A 50 -17.29 10.58 -14.30
CA ASN A 50 -18.01 9.33 -14.43
C ASN A 50 -17.05 8.14 -14.51
N GLY A 51 -17.34 7.09 -13.75
CA GLY A 51 -16.54 5.86 -13.78
C GLY A 51 -16.63 5.02 -12.54
N GLN A 52 -15.66 4.12 -12.42
CA GLN A 52 -15.59 3.15 -11.31
C GLN A 52 -14.14 2.90 -10.93
N LYS A 53 -13.88 2.78 -9.63
CA LYS A 53 -12.58 2.35 -9.11
C LYS A 53 -12.73 1.10 -8.26
N MET A 54 -11.64 0.35 -8.16
CA MET A 54 -11.53 -0.86 -7.33
C MET A 54 -10.41 -0.70 -6.31
N TRP A 55 -10.55 -1.40 -5.19
CA TRP A 55 -9.53 -1.47 -4.15
C TRP A 55 -9.27 -0.12 -3.47
N THR A 56 -10.28 0.75 -3.41
CA THR A 56 -10.20 2.05 -2.74
C THR A 56 -10.29 1.83 -1.23
N SER A 57 -9.12 1.60 -0.61
CA SER A 57 -9.02 1.41 0.84
C SER A 57 -9.41 2.70 1.54
N LEU A 58 -10.01 2.56 2.73
CA LEU A 58 -10.51 3.66 3.56
C LEU A 58 -11.65 4.50 2.97
N ALA A 59 -12.16 4.22 1.75
CA ALA A 59 -13.24 5.01 1.15
C ALA A 59 -14.48 5.18 2.06
N ASN A 60 -14.73 4.21 2.93
CA ASN A 60 -15.83 4.26 3.91
C ASN A 60 -15.61 5.21 5.09
N PHE A 61 -14.42 5.79 5.21
CA PHE A 61 -14.06 6.81 6.20
C PHE A 61 -13.55 8.10 5.55
N SER A 62 -13.40 8.11 4.22
CA SER A 62 -12.78 9.22 3.50
C SER A 62 -13.76 10.35 3.27
N ASP A 63 -13.30 11.57 3.48
CA ASP A 63 -13.99 12.81 3.10
C ASP A 63 -13.81 13.10 1.62
N TYR A 64 -12.68 12.69 1.07
CA TYR A 64 -12.32 12.88 -0.35
C TYR A 64 -11.63 11.65 -0.94
N ILE A 65 -11.75 11.53 -2.26
CA ILE A 65 -10.96 10.58 -3.04
C ILE A 65 -9.93 11.33 -3.88
N TRP A 66 -8.68 10.94 -3.76
CA TRP A 66 -7.58 11.30 -4.65
C TRP A 66 -7.71 10.47 -5.92
N LEU A 67 -8.37 11.03 -6.94
CA LEU A 67 -8.90 10.30 -8.08
C LEU A 67 -8.09 10.52 -9.34
N ALA A 68 -7.61 9.43 -9.96
CA ALA A 68 -7.04 9.44 -11.31
C ALA A 68 -8.13 9.28 -12.36
N THR A 69 -8.15 10.19 -13.35
CA THR A 69 -9.15 10.21 -14.42
C THR A 69 -8.51 10.40 -15.79
N ARG A 70 -9.23 9.99 -16.84
CA ARG A 70 -8.92 10.29 -18.24
C ARG A 70 -9.59 11.61 -18.63
N THR A 71 -8.79 12.58 -19.02
CA THR A 71 -9.23 13.92 -19.48
C THR A 71 -8.96 14.15 -20.96
N ASP A 72 -7.99 13.44 -21.56
CA ASP A 72 -7.75 13.40 -22.99
C ASP A 72 -7.90 11.97 -23.50
N PHE A 73 -8.94 11.74 -24.32
CA PHE A 73 -9.33 10.41 -24.81
C PHE A 73 -8.56 9.97 -26.07
N GLU A 74 -7.90 10.90 -26.75
CA GLU A 74 -7.09 10.65 -27.93
C GLU A 74 -5.62 10.35 -27.55
N ALA A 75 -5.21 10.79 -26.37
CA ALA A 75 -3.87 10.54 -25.87
C ALA A 75 -3.66 9.08 -25.48
N LYS A 76 -2.49 8.54 -25.82
CA LYS A 76 -2.12 7.16 -25.52
C LYS A 76 -1.47 7.02 -24.14
N ASN A 77 -1.74 5.88 -23.50
CA ASN A 77 -1.10 5.45 -22.24
C ASN A 77 -1.25 6.50 -21.13
N HIS A 78 -0.14 6.85 -20.47
CA HIS A 78 -0.09 7.76 -19.32
C HIS A 78 -0.35 9.24 -19.68
N LYS A 79 -0.36 9.61 -20.95
CA LYS A 79 -0.74 10.94 -21.39
C LYS A 79 -2.27 11.10 -21.32
N GLY A 80 -2.73 12.30 -21.01
CA GLY A 80 -4.19 12.55 -20.89
C GLY A 80 -4.81 12.07 -19.57
N ILE A 81 -4.01 11.77 -18.56
CA ILE A 81 -4.46 11.48 -17.19
C ILE A 81 -4.34 12.75 -16.34
N SER A 82 -5.39 13.05 -15.58
CA SER A 82 -5.42 14.14 -14.61
C SER A 82 -5.85 13.65 -13.23
N MET A 83 -5.45 14.39 -12.19
CA MET A 83 -5.78 14.09 -10.82
C MET A 83 -6.82 15.06 -10.28
N PHE A 84 -7.83 14.55 -9.59
CA PHE A 84 -8.88 15.36 -8.96
C PHE A 84 -9.06 14.99 -7.49
N ILE A 85 -9.42 15.99 -6.68
CA ILE A 85 -9.93 15.80 -5.32
C ILE A 85 -11.45 15.73 -5.43
N VAL A 86 -12.04 14.56 -5.18
CA VAL A 86 -13.48 14.31 -5.34
C VAL A 86 -14.12 14.09 -3.98
N PRO A 87 -15.15 14.88 -3.58
CA PRO A 87 -15.83 14.70 -2.33
C PRO A 87 -16.63 13.39 -2.30
N THR A 88 -16.71 12.75 -1.14
CA THR A 88 -17.45 11.50 -0.94
C THR A 88 -18.90 11.71 -0.47
N ASP A 89 -19.24 12.92 -0.09
CA ASP A 89 -20.61 13.34 0.29
C ASP A 89 -21.47 13.78 -0.92
N ASP A 90 -20.90 13.80 -2.14
CA ASP A 90 -21.65 14.05 -3.36
C ASP A 90 -22.68 12.93 -3.62
N PRO A 91 -23.95 13.25 -3.97
CA PRO A 91 -24.97 12.24 -4.25
C PRO A 91 -24.62 11.24 -5.36
N GLY A 92 -23.73 11.61 -6.27
CA GLY A 92 -23.23 10.74 -7.35
C GLY A 92 -22.15 9.76 -6.88
N PHE A 93 -21.64 9.88 -5.64
CA PHE A 93 -20.67 8.95 -5.10
C PHE A 93 -21.37 7.79 -4.39
N SER A 94 -20.94 6.58 -4.71
CA SER A 94 -21.37 5.38 -4.00
C SER A 94 -20.26 4.37 -3.90
N MET A 95 -20.38 3.41 -2.97
CA MET A 95 -19.37 2.37 -2.77
C MET A 95 -19.97 1.04 -2.35
N SER A 96 -19.27 -0.05 -2.68
CA SER A 96 -19.55 -1.40 -2.22
C SER A 96 -18.34 -1.98 -1.48
N ALA A 97 -18.58 -2.59 -0.34
CA ALA A 97 -17.52 -3.21 0.45
C ALA A 97 -16.94 -4.45 -0.25
N ILE A 98 -15.63 -4.58 -0.21
CA ILE A 98 -14.89 -5.78 -0.62
C ILE A 98 -14.14 -6.31 0.60
N ASN A 99 -14.53 -7.50 1.06
CA ASN A 99 -13.85 -8.19 2.16
C ASN A 99 -12.70 -9.01 1.59
N THR A 100 -11.50 -8.77 2.11
CA THR A 100 -10.28 -9.43 1.64
C THR A 100 -9.89 -10.63 2.52
N LEU A 101 -8.98 -11.46 2.04
CA LEU A 101 -8.44 -12.60 2.78
C LEU A 101 -7.83 -12.19 4.15
N GLY A 102 -7.24 -10.99 4.22
CA GLY A 102 -6.61 -10.47 5.43
C GLY A 102 -7.58 -9.82 6.44
N ASP A 103 -8.90 -9.96 6.24
CA ASP A 103 -9.94 -9.29 7.03
C ASP A 103 -9.84 -7.74 6.99
N VAL A 104 -9.14 -7.21 5.99
CA VAL A 104 -9.08 -5.78 5.72
C VAL A 104 -10.13 -5.45 4.67
N ARG A 105 -11.06 -4.57 5.03
CA ARG A 105 -12.04 -4.06 4.08
C ARG A 105 -11.37 -3.08 3.11
N THR A 106 -11.65 -3.27 1.83
CA THR A 106 -11.47 -2.26 0.79
C THR A 106 -12.81 -2.02 0.09
N ASN A 107 -12.87 -1.18 -0.94
CA ASN A 107 -14.13 -0.83 -1.58
C ASN A 107 -13.99 -0.75 -3.10
N ALA A 108 -15.07 -1.12 -3.80
CA ALA A 108 -15.36 -0.61 -5.13
C ALA A 108 -16.06 0.74 -4.97
N THR A 109 -15.64 1.76 -5.70
CA THR A 109 -16.23 3.10 -5.67
C THR A 109 -16.75 3.50 -7.03
N PHE A 110 -17.90 4.17 -7.07
CA PHE A 110 -18.62 4.53 -8.28
C PHE A 110 -18.84 6.04 -8.30
N TYR A 111 -18.70 6.62 -9.47
CA TYR A 111 -18.82 8.05 -9.73
C TYR A 111 -19.85 8.21 -10.85
N ASP A 112 -21.01 8.79 -10.53
CA ASP A 112 -22.11 9.00 -11.46
C ASP A 112 -22.44 10.48 -11.54
N ASN A 113 -21.99 11.12 -12.62
CA ASN A 113 -22.21 12.54 -12.90
C ASN A 113 -21.79 13.48 -11.76
N ILE A 114 -20.68 13.19 -11.09
CA ILE A 114 -20.14 14.06 -10.05
C ILE A 114 -19.53 15.31 -10.69
N HIS A 115 -20.07 16.48 -10.33
CA HIS A 115 -19.53 17.75 -10.78
C HIS A 115 -18.52 18.29 -9.78
N VAL A 116 -17.29 18.58 -10.23
CA VAL A 116 -16.25 19.22 -9.40
C VAL A 116 -15.76 20.51 -10.06
N PRO A 117 -15.55 21.59 -9.26
CA PRO A 117 -14.97 22.85 -9.76
C PRO A 117 -13.56 22.66 -10.31
N GLU A 118 -13.08 23.61 -11.13
CA GLU A 118 -11.69 23.59 -11.62
C GLU A 118 -10.64 23.58 -10.50
N THR A 119 -10.95 24.17 -9.37
CA THR A 119 -10.07 24.23 -8.19
C THR A 119 -9.73 22.84 -7.61
N HIS A 120 -10.56 21.82 -7.92
CA HIS A 120 -10.35 20.44 -7.52
C HIS A 120 -9.36 19.68 -8.41
N LEU A 121 -8.96 20.23 -9.56
CA LEU A 121 -7.87 19.71 -10.38
C LEU A 121 -6.54 19.90 -9.64
N VAL A 122 -5.77 18.84 -9.51
CA VAL A 122 -4.45 18.88 -8.87
C VAL A 122 -3.35 18.87 -9.91
N GLY A 123 -2.50 19.87 -9.87
CA GLY A 123 -1.47 20.08 -10.88
C GLY A 123 -2.05 20.59 -12.19
N GLU A 124 -1.41 20.25 -13.29
CA GLU A 124 -1.81 20.65 -14.63
C GLU A 124 -2.69 19.58 -15.30
N LEU A 125 -3.58 20.03 -16.16
CA LEU A 125 -4.43 19.13 -16.96
C LEU A 125 -3.56 18.18 -17.81
N ASN A 126 -3.90 16.92 -17.84
CA ASN A 126 -3.21 15.84 -18.56
C ASN A 126 -1.77 15.53 -18.05
N GLN A 127 -1.38 16.06 -16.89
CA GLN A 127 -0.07 15.81 -16.27
C GLN A 127 -0.17 14.97 -14.97
N GLY A 128 -1.29 14.34 -14.71
CA GLY A 128 -1.54 13.56 -13.49
C GLY A 128 -0.60 12.36 -13.30
N TRP A 129 -0.04 11.82 -14.39
CA TRP A 129 0.86 10.66 -14.30
C TRP A 129 2.11 10.92 -13.45
N SER A 130 2.67 12.11 -13.53
CA SER A 130 3.82 12.49 -12.71
C SER A 130 3.48 12.51 -11.22
N LEU A 131 2.28 12.97 -10.86
CA LEU A 131 1.79 12.97 -9.48
C LEU A 131 1.57 11.54 -8.97
N ILE A 132 0.97 10.67 -9.79
CA ILE A 132 0.75 9.25 -9.47
C ILE A 132 2.09 8.56 -9.20
N THR A 133 3.07 8.71 -10.08
CA THR A 133 4.39 8.05 -9.94
C THR A 133 5.17 8.57 -8.74
N SER A 134 5.11 9.87 -8.47
CA SER A 134 5.74 10.48 -7.29
C SER A 134 5.13 9.91 -5.99
N GLN A 135 3.81 9.87 -5.88
CA GLN A 135 3.11 9.36 -4.73
C GLN A 135 3.38 7.85 -4.52
N LEU A 136 3.35 7.04 -5.60
CA LEU A 136 3.64 5.61 -5.52
C LEU A 136 5.07 5.32 -5.05
N ASN A 137 6.04 6.15 -5.41
CA ASN A 137 7.43 5.97 -4.93
C ASN A 137 7.53 6.16 -3.41
N LEU A 138 6.84 7.16 -2.86
CA LEU A 138 6.78 7.39 -1.42
C LEU A 138 6.00 6.30 -0.68
N GLU A 139 4.86 5.86 -1.24
CA GLU A 139 4.02 4.80 -0.69
C GLU A 139 4.78 3.48 -0.55
N ARG A 140 5.60 3.11 -1.54
CA ARG A 140 6.39 1.86 -1.51
C ARG A 140 7.29 1.77 -0.27
N LEU A 141 7.83 2.88 0.20
CA LEU A 141 8.66 2.92 1.40
C LEU A 141 7.82 2.78 2.67
N ALA A 142 6.66 3.42 2.71
CA ALA A 142 5.75 3.33 3.85
C ALA A 142 5.18 1.92 4.05
N LEU A 143 4.92 1.19 2.95
CA LEU A 143 4.34 -0.16 2.98
C LEU A 143 5.23 -1.23 3.60
N VAL A 144 6.55 -1.04 3.60
CA VAL A 144 7.51 -2.10 4.00
C VAL A 144 8.42 -1.70 5.16
N ASN A 145 7.97 -0.81 6.06
CA ASN A 145 8.77 -0.48 7.23
C ASN A 145 8.89 -1.68 8.18
N HIS A 146 10.04 -1.80 8.87
CA HIS A 146 10.39 -2.94 9.71
C HIS A 146 9.61 -3.03 11.04
N GLY A 147 9.00 -1.93 11.50
CA GLY A 147 8.38 -1.83 12.83
C GLY A 147 7.41 -2.96 13.17
N PRO A 148 6.37 -3.21 12.35
CA PRO A 148 5.37 -4.24 12.66
C PRO A 148 5.93 -5.65 12.77
N VAL A 149 6.87 -6.04 11.91
CA VAL A 149 7.48 -7.37 11.96
C VAL A 149 8.45 -7.51 13.13
N GLU A 150 9.18 -6.45 13.47
CA GLU A 150 10.09 -6.44 14.61
C GLU A 150 9.35 -6.55 15.95
N GLU A 151 8.23 -5.84 16.07
CA GLU A 151 7.39 -5.92 17.27
C GLU A 151 6.83 -7.33 17.45
N LEU A 152 6.27 -7.91 16.39
CA LEU A 152 5.72 -9.25 16.45
C LEU A 152 6.79 -10.32 16.69
N TYR A 153 7.99 -10.15 16.14
CA TYR A 153 9.15 -10.97 16.43
C TYR A 153 9.48 -10.97 17.93
N LYS A 154 9.51 -9.80 18.59
CA LYS A 154 9.75 -9.67 20.02
C LYS A 154 8.67 -10.36 20.84
N ASP A 155 7.41 -10.23 20.46
CA ASP A 155 6.28 -10.86 21.16
C ASP A 155 6.34 -12.40 21.05
N VAL A 156 6.63 -12.92 19.85
CA VAL A 156 6.78 -14.36 19.62
C VAL A 156 8.00 -14.91 20.36
N LEU A 157 9.12 -14.20 20.37
CA LEU A 157 10.32 -14.60 21.12
C LEU A 157 10.05 -14.68 22.63
N LYS A 158 9.38 -13.67 23.19
CA LYS A 158 8.99 -13.66 24.60
C LYS A 158 8.07 -14.84 24.93
N THR A 159 7.10 -15.12 24.07
CA THR A 159 6.19 -16.26 24.23
C THR A 159 6.96 -17.59 24.19
N ALA A 160 7.86 -17.78 23.22
CA ALA A 160 8.66 -18.98 23.09
C ALA A 160 9.60 -19.21 24.29
N GLN A 161 10.12 -18.13 24.89
CA GLN A 161 10.96 -18.19 26.10
C GLN A 161 10.18 -18.60 27.37
N SER A 162 8.88 -18.30 27.39
CA SER A 162 7.99 -18.67 28.52
C SER A 162 7.29 -20.01 28.32
N THR A 163 7.19 -20.52 27.09
CA THR A 163 6.53 -21.79 26.76
C THR A 163 7.42 -22.98 27.12
N LYS A 164 7.03 -23.74 28.11
CA LYS A 164 7.76 -24.95 28.56
C LYS A 164 7.41 -26.14 27.67
N ILE A 165 8.42 -26.86 27.20
CA ILE A 165 8.28 -28.14 26.49
C ILE A 165 8.38 -29.28 27.52
N ASN A 166 9.28 -29.11 28.48
CA ASN A 166 9.47 -30.01 29.63
C ASN A 166 10.03 -29.19 30.81
N ASN A 167 10.41 -29.88 31.94
CA ASN A 167 10.84 -29.21 33.15
C ASN A 167 12.07 -28.33 32.98
N ASP A 168 12.98 -28.69 32.06
CA ASP A 168 14.30 -28.07 31.93
C ASP A 168 14.43 -27.20 30.61
N GLN A 169 13.45 -27.25 29.70
CA GLN A 169 13.59 -26.69 28.37
C GLN A 169 12.38 -25.87 27.94
N CYS A 170 12.64 -24.69 27.39
CA CYS A 170 11.65 -23.86 26.76
C CYS A 170 11.63 -24.08 25.25
N LEU A 171 10.55 -23.64 24.58
CA LEU A 171 10.41 -23.71 23.13
C LEU A 171 11.56 -22.98 22.42
N SER A 172 12.01 -21.84 22.96
CA SER A 172 13.15 -21.07 22.44
C SER A 172 14.49 -21.80 22.51
N ASP A 173 14.60 -22.92 23.25
CA ASP A 173 15.87 -23.68 23.38
C ASP A 173 16.11 -24.66 22.23
N LEU A 174 15.04 -25.00 21.48
CA LEU A 174 15.13 -25.91 20.34
C LEU A 174 15.98 -25.33 19.20
N SER A 175 16.86 -26.13 18.63
CA SER A 175 17.80 -25.69 17.59
C SER A 175 17.10 -25.12 16.34
N TRP A 176 16.00 -25.74 15.92
CA TRP A 176 15.24 -25.25 14.75
C TRP A 176 14.50 -23.94 15.06
N VAL A 177 14.03 -23.73 16.28
CA VAL A 177 13.42 -22.47 16.72
C VAL A 177 14.45 -21.34 16.74
N LYS A 178 15.65 -21.60 17.29
CA LYS A 178 16.79 -20.65 17.25
C LYS A 178 17.15 -20.29 15.81
N TYR A 179 17.17 -21.28 14.92
CA TYR A 179 17.44 -21.05 13.51
C TYR A 179 16.39 -20.12 12.85
N ASN A 180 15.10 -20.39 13.08
CA ASN A 180 14.03 -19.56 12.56
C ASN A 180 14.09 -18.12 13.11
N PHE A 181 14.32 -17.96 14.41
CA PHE A 181 14.52 -16.63 14.99
C PHE A 181 15.74 -15.91 14.40
N ALA A 182 16.85 -16.59 14.19
CA ALA A 182 18.04 -16.01 13.59
C ALA A 182 17.77 -15.53 12.15
N LYS A 183 17.04 -16.32 11.34
CA LYS A 183 16.62 -15.91 9.97
C LYS A 183 15.75 -14.65 10.01
N VAL A 184 14.72 -14.63 10.85
CA VAL A 184 13.83 -13.48 10.96
C VAL A 184 14.59 -12.25 11.46
N HIS A 185 15.43 -12.39 12.48
CA HIS A 185 16.25 -11.29 12.99
C HIS A 185 17.17 -10.70 11.91
N SER A 186 17.89 -11.55 11.19
CA SER A 186 18.79 -11.11 10.11
C SER A 186 18.02 -10.36 9.02
N GLY A 187 16.82 -10.83 8.67
CA GLY A 187 15.96 -10.15 7.69
C GLY A 187 15.43 -8.80 8.20
N ILE A 188 15.09 -8.69 9.48
CA ILE A 188 14.71 -7.41 10.10
C ILE A 188 15.88 -6.42 10.03
N GLU A 189 17.09 -6.82 10.40
CA GLU A 189 18.26 -5.94 10.35
C GLU A 189 18.59 -5.50 8.92
N ALA A 190 18.50 -6.40 7.94
CA ALA A 190 18.65 -6.04 6.54
C ALA A 190 17.59 -5.04 6.08
N LEU A 191 16.31 -5.24 6.46
CA LEU A 191 15.23 -4.32 6.12
C LEU A 191 15.41 -2.94 6.77
N LYS A 192 15.89 -2.88 8.02
CA LYS A 192 16.23 -1.62 8.68
C LYS A 192 17.27 -0.83 7.89
N LEU A 193 18.35 -1.49 7.47
CA LEU A 193 19.41 -0.86 6.68
C LEU A 193 18.87 -0.35 5.34
N ILE A 194 18.00 -1.12 4.68
CA ILE A 194 17.35 -0.69 3.44
C ILE A 194 16.48 0.55 3.71
N CYS A 195 15.65 0.56 4.75
CA CYS A 195 14.80 1.70 5.10
C CYS A 195 15.64 2.95 5.43
N TRP A 196 16.72 2.81 6.20
CA TRP A 196 17.62 3.92 6.52
C TRP A 196 18.32 4.48 5.29
N LYS A 197 18.80 3.62 4.40
CA LYS A 197 19.36 4.04 3.11
C LYS A 197 18.35 4.85 2.31
N GLN A 198 17.08 4.40 2.26
CA GLN A 198 16.02 5.13 1.56
C GLN A 198 15.76 6.51 2.15
N THR A 199 15.67 6.62 3.49
CA THR A 199 15.49 7.89 4.17
C THR A 199 16.62 8.87 3.84
N TRP A 200 17.86 8.38 3.89
CA TRP A 200 19.04 9.19 3.53
C TRP A 200 19.03 9.66 2.07
N ILE A 201 18.62 8.80 1.13
CA ILE A 201 18.49 9.16 -0.29
C ILE A 201 17.37 10.21 -0.48
N MET A 202 16.25 10.07 0.24
CA MET A 202 15.15 11.05 0.17
C MET A 202 15.58 12.44 0.65
N GLU A 203 16.35 12.52 1.74
CA GLU A 203 16.87 13.82 2.23
C GLU A 203 17.79 14.51 1.23
N SER A 204 18.49 13.77 0.37
CA SER A 204 19.36 14.30 -0.67
C SER A 204 18.63 14.62 -2.00
N ASP A 205 17.30 14.51 -2.04
CA ASP A 205 16.44 14.69 -3.24
C ASP A 205 16.87 13.83 -4.45
N GLN A 206 17.48 12.67 -4.18
CA GLN A 206 18.00 11.73 -5.17
C GLN A 206 17.17 10.43 -5.24
N LEU A 207 15.90 10.46 -4.83
CA LEU A 207 15.07 9.25 -4.80
C LEU A 207 14.96 8.63 -6.20
N ASN A 208 15.61 7.48 -6.38
CA ASN A 208 15.56 6.69 -7.60
C ASN A 208 14.42 5.66 -7.49
N MET A 209 13.62 5.54 -8.55
CA MET A 209 12.53 4.54 -8.62
C MET A 209 13.01 3.11 -8.39
N ALA A 210 14.22 2.77 -8.82
CA ALA A 210 14.80 1.44 -8.62
C ALA A 210 15.06 1.16 -7.14
N GLU A 211 15.58 2.11 -6.39
CA GLU A 211 15.84 1.96 -4.96
C GLU A 211 14.54 1.76 -4.16
N ALA A 212 13.50 2.54 -4.44
CA ALA A 212 12.18 2.34 -3.83
C ALA A 212 11.61 0.96 -4.18
N SER A 213 11.83 0.49 -5.41
CA SER A 213 11.40 -0.83 -5.86
C SER A 213 12.16 -1.97 -5.16
N VAL A 214 13.47 -1.81 -4.89
CA VAL A 214 14.27 -2.77 -4.10
C VAL A 214 13.69 -2.93 -2.70
N ALA A 215 13.42 -1.82 -2.01
CA ALA A 215 12.84 -1.86 -0.67
C ALA A 215 11.49 -2.60 -0.66
N LYS A 216 10.63 -2.30 -1.64
CA LYS A 216 9.30 -2.90 -1.76
C LYS A 216 9.36 -4.40 -2.04
N VAL A 217 10.19 -4.86 -2.96
CA VAL A 217 10.36 -6.29 -3.26
C VAL A 217 10.90 -7.03 -2.05
N TYR A 218 12.02 -6.56 -1.49
CA TYR A 218 12.62 -7.20 -0.34
C TYR A 218 11.67 -7.27 0.85
N GLY A 219 11.08 -6.15 1.25
CA GLY A 219 10.23 -6.06 2.44
C GLY A 219 8.96 -6.88 2.32
N SER A 220 8.28 -6.85 1.16
CA SER A 220 7.03 -7.60 0.98
C SER A 220 7.25 -9.12 0.99
N GLU A 221 8.31 -9.62 0.39
CA GLU A 221 8.65 -11.04 0.39
C GLU A 221 9.17 -11.49 1.76
N PHE A 222 9.99 -10.66 2.38
CA PHE A 222 10.48 -10.91 3.73
C PHE A 222 9.35 -11.00 4.76
N PHE A 223 8.33 -10.14 4.69
CA PHE A 223 7.20 -10.20 5.63
C PHE A 223 6.45 -11.53 5.56
N ILE A 224 6.17 -12.03 4.36
CA ILE A 224 5.52 -13.34 4.19
C ILE A 224 6.37 -14.44 4.81
N GLU A 225 7.66 -14.48 4.51
CA GLU A 225 8.57 -15.50 5.03
C GLU A 225 8.75 -15.36 6.56
N ALA A 226 8.90 -14.15 7.08
CA ALA A 226 9.05 -13.90 8.51
C ALA A 226 7.82 -14.37 9.30
N TYR A 227 6.61 -13.98 8.87
CA TYR A 227 5.39 -14.41 9.56
C TYR A 227 5.18 -15.91 9.45
N ARG A 228 5.50 -16.53 8.30
CA ARG A 228 5.48 -17.98 8.14
C ARG A 228 6.40 -18.69 9.15
N LEU A 229 7.65 -18.23 9.29
CA LEU A 229 8.59 -18.79 10.24
C LEU A 229 8.17 -18.59 11.69
N LEU A 230 7.60 -17.43 12.03
CA LEU A 230 7.07 -17.16 13.36
C LEU A 230 5.84 -18.03 13.67
N MET A 231 4.95 -18.27 12.69
CA MET A 231 3.83 -19.20 12.85
C MET A 231 4.31 -20.63 13.04
N GLU A 232 5.33 -21.07 12.32
CA GLU A 232 5.93 -22.40 12.48
C GLU A 232 6.47 -22.60 13.91
N ILE A 233 7.09 -21.58 14.51
CA ILE A 233 7.55 -21.60 15.90
C ILE A 233 6.37 -21.78 16.87
N MET A 234 5.28 -21.05 16.67
CA MET A 234 4.10 -21.08 17.55
C MET A 234 3.20 -22.30 17.33
N GLY A 235 3.40 -23.05 16.24
CA GLY A 235 2.67 -24.28 15.94
C GLY A 235 1.16 -24.06 15.74
N GLU A 236 0.36 -25.05 16.15
CA GLU A 236 -1.09 -25.08 15.89
C GLU A 236 -1.86 -23.89 16.48
N LEU A 237 -1.42 -23.31 17.58
CA LEU A 237 -2.09 -22.16 18.17
C LEU A 237 -1.95 -20.88 17.32
N SER A 238 -0.97 -20.85 16.43
CA SER A 238 -0.71 -19.67 15.57
C SER A 238 -1.75 -19.45 14.47
N ILE A 239 -2.56 -20.48 14.14
CA ILE A 239 -3.59 -20.41 13.09
C ILE A 239 -4.98 -20.04 13.63
N LEU A 240 -5.11 -19.88 14.95
CA LEU A 240 -6.39 -19.56 15.56
C LEU A 240 -6.74 -18.08 15.37
N LYS A 241 -7.99 -17.82 15.02
CA LYS A 241 -8.55 -16.47 14.89
C LYS A 241 -9.03 -15.93 16.24
N ASN A 242 -9.34 -14.63 16.28
CA ASN A 242 -9.75 -13.90 17.50
C ASN A 242 -11.01 -14.43 18.20
N ASP A 243 -11.82 -15.25 17.53
CA ASP A 243 -13.03 -15.86 18.07
C ASP A 243 -12.76 -17.14 18.90
N SER A 244 -11.50 -17.55 19.03
CA SER A 244 -11.11 -18.71 19.84
C SER A 244 -10.53 -18.27 21.19
N ASP A 245 -11.00 -18.90 22.27
CA ASP A 245 -10.47 -18.70 23.64
C ASP A 245 -9.00 -19.18 23.79
N LEU A 246 -8.53 -20.01 22.86
CA LEU A 246 -7.15 -20.52 22.83
C LEU A 246 -6.19 -19.61 22.02
N THR A 247 -6.66 -18.47 21.55
CA THR A 247 -5.89 -17.56 20.72
C THR A 247 -4.65 -17.04 21.44
N ILE A 248 -3.49 -17.14 20.82
CA ILE A 248 -2.26 -16.52 21.27
C ILE A 248 -2.01 -15.19 20.56
N LEU A 249 -1.34 -14.25 21.22
CA LEU A 249 -0.98 -12.95 20.65
C LEU A 249 -2.18 -12.21 20.00
N ASN A 250 -3.40 -12.44 20.53
CA ASN A 250 -4.65 -11.88 20.01
C ASN A 250 -4.84 -12.14 18.49
N ALA A 251 -4.49 -13.34 18.01
CA ALA A 251 -4.47 -13.74 16.59
C ALA A 251 -3.71 -12.75 15.67
N ARG A 252 -2.85 -11.90 16.22
CA ARG A 252 -2.11 -10.89 15.46
C ARG A 252 -1.20 -11.54 14.41
N LEU A 253 -0.51 -12.64 14.78
CA LEU A 253 0.40 -13.34 13.90
C LEU A 253 -0.34 -13.96 12.69
N GLU A 254 -1.45 -14.64 12.94
CA GLU A 254 -2.33 -15.24 11.91
C GLU A 254 -2.82 -14.15 10.92
N ARG A 255 -3.37 -13.06 11.46
CA ARG A 255 -3.86 -11.95 10.65
C ARG A 255 -2.75 -11.29 9.82
N MET A 256 -1.58 -11.03 10.40
CA MET A 256 -0.46 -10.44 9.70
C MET A 256 0.05 -11.33 8.57
N TYR A 257 0.09 -12.64 8.76
CA TYR A 257 0.45 -13.59 7.71
C TYR A 257 -0.53 -13.54 6.51
N ARG A 258 -1.84 -13.61 6.78
CA ARG A 258 -2.85 -13.51 5.72
C ARG A 258 -2.80 -12.17 4.99
N THR A 259 -2.60 -11.10 5.74
CA THR A 259 -2.57 -9.74 5.19
C THR A 259 -1.30 -9.47 4.37
N ALA A 260 -0.16 -10.08 4.72
CA ALA A 260 1.12 -9.81 4.08
C ALA A 260 1.14 -10.05 2.56
N SER A 261 0.32 -10.97 2.07
CA SER A 261 0.26 -11.30 0.62
C SER A 261 -0.10 -10.08 -0.25
N ILE A 262 -0.91 -9.14 0.23
CA ILE A 262 -1.29 -7.93 -0.51
C ILE A 262 -0.06 -7.08 -0.87
N LEU A 263 0.97 -7.10 -0.04
CA LEU A 263 2.17 -6.30 -0.24
C LEU A 263 2.97 -6.71 -1.47
N THR A 264 2.77 -7.92 -2.01
CA THR A 264 3.47 -8.37 -3.23
C THR A 264 2.87 -7.79 -4.52
N PHE A 265 1.65 -7.25 -4.47
CA PHE A 265 0.97 -6.65 -5.63
C PHE A 265 0.40 -5.25 -5.37
N GLY A 266 0.06 -4.88 -4.15
CA GLY A 266 -0.33 -3.52 -3.79
C GLY A 266 0.83 -2.53 -3.99
N GLY A 267 0.55 -1.32 -4.50
CA GLY A 267 1.59 -0.35 -4.86
C GLY A 267 2.44 -0.76 -6.09
N GLY A 268 1.90 -1.66 -6.93
CA GLY A 268 2.56 -2.28 -8.09
C GLY A 268 3.11 -3.66 -7.77
N THR A 269 2.92 -4.62 -8.70
CA THR A 269 3.34 -6.02 -8.48
C THR A 269 4.85 -6.14 -8.34
N ASN A 270 5.32 -7.17 -7.61
CA ASN A 270 6.76 -7.41 -7.45
C ASN A 270 7.47 -7.68 -8.77
N GLU A 271 6.76 -8.24 -9.76
CA GLU A 271 7.25 -8.43 -11.12
C GLU A 271 7.56 -7.07 -11.78
N VAL A 272 6.61 -6.14 -11.75
CA VAL A 272 6.82 -4.77 -12.25
C VAL A 272 7.94 -4.05 -11.48
N GLN A 273 8.05 -4.25 -10.17
CA GLN A 273 9.15 -3.66 -9.40
C GLN A 273 10.51 -4.21 -9.84
N ARG A 274 10.61 -5.52 -10.14
CA ARG A 274 11.82 -6.12 -10.67
C ARG A 274 12.17 -5.59 -12.07
N ASP A 275 11.16 -5.34 -12.91
CA ASP A 275 11.39 -4.67 -14.21
C ASP A 275 11.93 -3.25 -14.03
N ILE A 276 11.39 -2.49 -13.07
CA ILE A 276 11.91 -1.14 -12.74
C ILE A 276 13.36 -1.21 -12.25
N ILE A 277 13.69 -2.16 -11.36
CA ILE A 277 15.06 -2.38 -10.90
C ILE A 277 15.99 -2.70 -12.07
N ALA A 278 15.58 -3.62 -12.94
CA ALA A 278 16.37 -4.02 -14.10
C ALA A 278 16.63 -2.85 -15.05
N MET A 279 15.59 -2.10 -15.42
CA MET A 279 15.70 -1.00 -16.39
C MET A 279 16.34 0.26 -15.80
N ALA A 280 15.87 0.74 -14.64
CA ALA A 280 16.31 2.01 -14.08
C ALA A 280 17.52 1.86 -13.14
N GLY A 281 17.67 0.72 -12.46
CA GLY A 281 18.79 0.46 -11.55
C GLY A 281 19.99 -0.18 -12.23
N LEU A 282 19.76 -1.20 -13.05
CA LEU A 282 20.83 -1.98 -13.71
C LEU A 282 21.06 -1.58 -15.18
N LEU A 283 20.29 -0.63 -15.70
CA LEU A 283 20.35 -0.14 -17.09
C LEU A 283 20.21 -1.28 -18.11
N MET A 284 19.46 -2.32 -17.78
CA MET A 284 19.18 -3.41 -18.69
C MET A 284 18.22 -2.98 -19.81
N PRO A 285 18.31 -3.54 -21.01
CA PRO A 285 17.40 -3.20 -22.10
C PRO A 285 15.95 -3.58 -21.75
N ARG A 286 15.02 -2.74 -22.21
CA ARG A 286 13.59 -3.00 -22.03
C ARG A 286 13.18 -4.25 -22.82
N THR A 287 12.54 -5.19 -22.17
CA THR A 287 12.12 -6.47 -22.79
C THR A 287 10.75 -6.40 -23.47
N ARG A 288 10.20 -5.22 -23.74
CA ARG A 288 9.03 -4.85 -24.58
C ARG A 288 8.20 -3.73 -23.95
#